data_c7340a9b46bd87bb0574273dfe180a82
#
_entry.id   c7340a9b46bd87bb0574273dfe180a82
#
_cell.length_a   1.000
_cell.length_b   1.000
_cell.length_c   1.000
_cell.angle_alpha   90.00
_cell.angle_beta   90.00
_cell.angle_gamma   90.00
#
_symmetry.space_group_name_H-M   'P 1'
#
loop_
_entity.id
_entity.type
_entity.pdbx_description
1 polymer ?
#
loop_
_entity_poly.entity_id
_entity_poly.type
_entity_poly.pdbx_seq_one_letter_code
_entity_poly.pdbx_strand_id
1 'polypeptide(L)'
;ELIPKLEKENLLLCSGWYGATLLKNTPKEEFKLMREQMDLFKDCKSPCMVFAEVTNSVQGDPKTPLSKKPKLSEDEWKLLISRINEISKMMIDEGMPLAYHHHMGTVIETENEITRLIESTNDNVKLLIDTGHMLFAQGNFINLAKNFGERLIHVHCKDIRKKILDNSLKNDSTFRQAFLDGAFTVPGDGCIDYKPFLKVLKDNNYEGWLVVEAEQDPAKANPFEYAKIGYNYLSRTAKKCGFKITS
;
A
#
# COMPACT_ATOMS: atom_id res chain seq x y z
N GLU A 1 -24.12 0.60 8.15
CA GLU A 1 -24.57 0.50 6.74
C GLU A 1 -23.66 -0.39 5.86
N LEU A 2 -22.35 -0.51 6.16
CA LEU A 2 -21.40 -1.33 5.38
C LEU A 2 -21.61 -2.82 5.64
N ILE A 3 -21.64 -3.23 6.90
CA ILE A 3 -21.70 -4.65 7.32
C ILE A 3 -22.87 -5.40 6.65
N PRO A 4 -24.13 -4.92 6.70
CA PRO A 4 -25.24 -5.61 6.04
C PRO A 4 -25.06 -5.75 4.51
N LYS A 5 -24.34 -4.83 3.87
CA LYS A 5 -24.04 -4.93 2.43
C LYS A 5 -23.00 -6.00 2.15
N LEU A 6 -21.93 -6.07 2.95
CA LEU A 6 -20.91 -7.11 2.82
C LEU A 6 -21.52 -8.50 3.04
N GLU A 7 -22.32 -8.67 4.09
CA GLU A 7 -23.01 -9.93 4.39
C GLU A 7 -23.95 -10.35 3.27
N LYS A 8 -24.79 -9.41 2.76
CA LYS A 8 -25.71 -9.69 1.66
C LYS A 8 -25.01 -10.18 0.40
N GLU A 9 -23.88 -9.61 0.07
CA GLU A 9 -23.11 -9.94 -1.15
C GLU A 9 -22.02 -11.02 -0.88
N ASN A 10 -21.95 -11.57 0.34
CA ASN A 10 -20.92 -12.52 0.78
C ASN A 10 -19.50 -12.02 0.52
N LEU A 11 -19.23 -10.76 0.88
CA LEU A 11 -17.94 -10.10 0.71
C LEU A 11 -17.25 -9.93 2.07
N LEU A 12 -15.93 -10.00 2.03
CA LEU A 12 -15.05 -9.72 3.18
C LEU A 12 -14.36 -8.37 2.99
N LEU A 13 -14.16 -7.63 4.07
CA LEU A 13 -13.34 -6.42 4.06
C LEU A 13 -11.86 -6.80 4.22
N CYS A 14 -11.07 -6.65 3.16
CA CYS A 14 -9.64 -6.98 3.22
C CYS A 14 -8.82 -5.93 3.98
N SER A 15 -9.17 -4.67 3.90
CA SER A 15 -8.59 -3.53 4.62
C SER A 15 -9.21 -2.21 4.14
N GLY A 16 -8.63 -1.09 4.58
CA GLY A 16 -8.89 0.25 4.08
C GLY A 16 -7.80 1.23 4.52
N TRP A 17 -7.69 2.33 3.81
CA TRP A 17 -6.67 3.35 4.00
C TRP A 17 -6.93 4.24 5.20
N TYR A 18 -5.88 4.46 6.02
CA TYR A 18 -5.82 5.51 7.03
C TYR A 18 -4.57 6.38 6.82
N GLY A 19 -4.77 7.66 6.57
CA GLY A 19 -3.70 8.65 6.42
C GLY A 19 -3.40 9.32 7.76
N ALA A 20 -2.34 8.91 8.41
CA ALA A 20 -1.90 9.43 9.71
C ALA A 20 -1.04 10.68 9.58
N THR A 21 -1.04 11.50 10.63
CA THR A 21 -0.19 12.69 10.73
C THR A 21 0.68 12.63 11.99
N LEU A 22 1.41 11.52 12.17
CA LEU A 22 2.26 11.27 13.34
C LEU A 22 3.41 12.26 13.49
N LEU A 23 3.81 12.99 12.46
CA LEU A 23 4.78 14.08 12.59
C LEU A 23 4.19 15.32 13.29
N LYS A 24 2.87 15.43 13.33
CA LYS A 24 2.14 16.52 14.03
C LYS A 24 1.51 16.02 15.32
N ASN A 25 0.71 14.96 15.24
CA ASN A 25 -0.04 14.42 16.36
C ASN A 25 0.81 13.47 17.21
N THR A 26 0.58 13.44 18.50
CA THR A 26 1.10 12.35 19.36
C THR A 26 0.39 11.04 19.01
N PRO A 27 0.98 9.86 19.32
CA PRO A 27 0.33 8.57 19.09
C PRO A 27 -1.05 8.44 19.72
N LYS A 28 -1.24 9.02 20.92
CA LYS A 28 -2.55 9.00 21.61
C LYS A 28 -3.61 9.85 20.91
N GLU A 29 -3.23 11.01 20.41
CA GLU A 29 -4.14 11.87 19.63
C GLU A 29 -4.51 11.17 18.32
N GLU A 30 -3.53 10.65 17.59
CA GLU A 30 -3.75 9.95 16.33
C GLU A 30 -4.61 8.70 16.53
N PHE A 31 -4.34 7.92 17.59
CA PHE A 31 -5.14 6.74 17.94
C PHE A 31 -6.59 7.07 18.26
N LYS A 32 -6.86 8.24 18.87
CA LYS A 32 -8.21 8.71 19.09
C LYS A 32 -8.91 9.08 17.78
N LEU A 33 -8.19 9.70 16.84
CA LEU A 33 -8.74 10.08 15.54
C LEU A 33 -9.11 8.87 14.67
N MET A 34 -8.32 7.78 14.74
CA MET A 34 -8.58 6.57 13.96
C MET A 34 -9.62 5.63 14.58
N ARG A 35 -10.04 5.84 15.83
CA ARG A 35 -10.88 4.92 16.61
C ARG A 35 -12.12 4.45 15.86
N GLU A 36 -12.90 5.36 15.32
CA GLU A 36 -14.17 5.04 14.62
C GLU A 36 -13.92 4.12 13.40
N GLN A 37 -12.90 4.43 12.60
CA GLN A 37 -12.55 3.61 11.44
C GLN A 37 -11.99 2.24 11.86
N MET A 38 -11.18 2.21 12.91
CA MET A 38 -10.62 0.97 13.45
C MET A 38 -11.71 0.05 14.00
N ASP A 39 -12.68 0.60 14.75
CA ASP A 39 -13.81 -0.17 15.29
C ASP A 39 -14.67 -0.74 14.15
N LEU A 40 -14.96 0.05 13.09
CA LEU A 40 -15.62 -0.45 11.89
C LEU A 40 -14.86 -1.62 11.24
N PHE A 41 -13.54 -1.51 11.13
CA PHE A 41 -12.73 -2.58 10.54
C PHE A 41 -12.71 -3.84 11.39
N LYS A 42 -12.68 -3.70 12.72
CA LYS A 42 -12.80 -4.83 13.66
C LYS A 42 -14.16 -5.52 13.50
N ASP A 43 -15.24 -4.75 13.45
CA ASP A 43 -16.60 -5.27 13.24
C ASP A 43 -16.73 -6.01 11.90
N CYS A 44 -16.06 -5.52 10.85
CA CYS A 44 -15.97 -6.18 9.54
C CYS A 44 -14.96 -7.33 9.50
N LYS A 45 -14.25 -7.63 10.60
CA LYS A 45 -13.19 -8.67 10.68
C LYS A 45 -12.05 -8.45 9.67
N SER A 46 -11.73 -7.19 9.37
CA SER A 46 -10.57 -6.86 8.54
C SER A 46 -9.28 -7.33 9.22
N PRO A 47 -8.33 -7.97 8.48
CA PRO A 47 -7.10 -8.50 9.07
C PRO A 47 -6.10 -7.42 9.48
N CYS A 48 -6.18 -6.24 8.91
CA CYS A 48 -5.28 -5.12 9.19
C CYS A 48 -5.89 -3.78 8.76
N MET A 49 -5.25 -2.69 9.17
CA MET A 49 -5.51 -1.35 8.64
C MET A 49 -4.32 -0.90 7.78
N VAL A 50 -4.59 -0.52 6.54
CA VAL A 50 -3.60 0.10 5.67
C VAL A 50 -3.28 1.49 6.20
N PHE A 51 -2.03 1.75 6.54
CA PHE A 51 -1.60 2.93 7.27
C PHE A 51 -0.45 3.64 6.55
N ALA A 52 -0.55 4.95 6.38
CA ALA A 52 0.54 5.76 5.83
C ALA A 52 0.71 7.07 6.61
N GLU A 53 1.94 7.53 6.75
CA GLU A 53 2.24 8.88 7.25
C GLU A 53 2.09 9.88 6.11
N VAL A 54 1.13 10.80 6.22
CA VAL A 54 0.77 11.74 5.14
C VAL A 54 1.01 13.21 5.48
N THR A 55 1.73 13.50 6.56
CA THR A 55 2.06 14.89 6.92
C THR A 55 2.81 15.56 5.76
N ASN A 56 2.27 16.68 5.31
CA ASN A 56 2.79 17.46 4.19
C ASN A 56 2.92 16.69 2.86
N SER A 57 2.23 15.55 2.70
CA SER A 57 2.28 14.78 1.45
C SER A 57 1.78 15.61 0.26
N VAL A 58 2.35 15.35 -0.92
CA VAL A 58 1.96 16.01 -2.17
C VAL A 58 1.04 15.12 -3.04
N GLN A 59 0.70 13.94 -2.56
CA GLN A 59 -0.14 12.97 -3.32
C GLN A 59 -1.51 13.55 -3.74
N GLY A 60 -2.11 14.40 -2.90
CA GLY A 60 -3.40 15.03 -3.18
C GLY A 60 -3.30 16.38 -3.87
N ASP A 61 -2.10 16.97 -4.01
CA ASP A 61 -1.91 18.28 -4.60
C ASP A 61 -1.80 18.19 -6.15
N PRO A 62 -2.76 18.76 -6.88
CA PRO A 62 -2.72 18.71 -8.35
C PRO A 62 -1.66 19.60 -8.99
N LYS A 63 -0.93 20.40 -8.21
CA LYS A 63 0.04 21.39 -8.70
C LYS A 63 1.47 21.05 -8.32
N THR A 64 1.68 20.31 -7.24
CA THR A 64 3.03 20.02 -6.75
C THR A 64 3.57 18.74 -7.38
N PRO A 65 4.69 18.80 -8.11
CA PRO A 65 5.28 17.61 -8.73
C PRO A 65 5.87 16.66 -7.69
N LEU A 66 5.95 15.37 -8.07
CA LEU A 66 6.43 14.30 -7.18
C LEU A 66 7.86 14.50 -6.67
N SER A 67 8.73 15.17 -7.44
CA SER A 67 10.10 15.51 -6.99
C SER A 67 10.12 16.41 -5.75
N LYS A 68 9.01 17.08 -5.44
CA LYS A 68 8.84 17.98 -4.29
C LYS A 68 8.19 17.29 -3.09
N LYS A 69 8.12 15.96 -3.08
CA LYS A 69 7.64 15.24 -1.90
C LYS A 69 8.40 15.65 -0.63
N PRO A 70 7.78 15.58 0.55
CA PRO A 70 8.47 15.90 1.80
C PRO A 70 9.61 14.91 2.06
N LYS A 71 10.71 15.41 2.62
CA LYS A 71 11.86 14.61 3.07
C LYS A 71 12.07 14.86 4.55
N LEU A 72 12.25 13.77 5.30
CA LEU A 72 12.45 13.84 6.73
C LEU A 72 13.90 14.23 7.07
N SER A 73 14.06 15.19 7.99
CA SER A 73 15.31 15.40 8.73
C SER A 73 15.58 14.22 9.68
N GLU A 74 16.81 14.13 10.21
CA GLU A 74 17.16 13.07 11.16
C GLU A 74 16.32 13.12 12.45
N ASP A 75 15.93 14.30 12.91
CA ASP A 75 15.07 14.42 14.09
C ASP A 75 13.61 14.04 13.80
N GLU A 76 13.10 14.36 12.61
CA GLU A 76 11.78 13.90 12.18
C GLU A 76 11.76 12.36 11.98
N TRP A 77 12.85 11.76 11.48
CA TRP A 77 12.99 10.30 11.43
C TRP A 77 12.90 9.67 12.82
N LYS A 78 13.67 10.17 13.80
CA LYS A 78 13.63 9.69 15.18
C LYS A 78 12.21 9.83 15.77
N LEU A 79 11.56 10.95 15.50
CA LEU A 79 10.20 11.22 15.95
C LEU A 79 9.21 10.24 15.35
N LEU A 80 9.25 10.03 14.02
CA LEU A 80 8.37 9.10 13.32
C LEU A 80 8.57 7.67 13.84
N ILE A 81 9.81 7.19 13.94
CA ILE A 81 10.14 5.85 14.43
C ILE A 81 9.59 5.64 15.86
N SER A 82 9.79 6.60 16.75
CA SER A 82 9.28 6.53 18.12
C SER A 82 7.75 6.44 18.12
N ARG A 83 7.08 7.33 17.39
CA ARG A 83 5.62 7.44 17.38
C ARG A 83 4.94 6.27 16.68
N ILE A 84 5.52 5.77 15.57
CA ILE A 84 4.94 4.61 14.87
C ILE A 84 5.09 3.32 15.67
N ASN A 85 6.18 3.17 16.43
CA ASN A 85 6.35 2.04 17.35
C ASN A 85 5.30 2.07 18.47
N GLU A 86 5.01 3.25 19.03
CA GLU A 86 3.99 3.39 20.08
C GLU A 86 2.59 3.11 19.52
N ILE A 87 2.20 3.74 18.39
CA ILE A 87 0.86 3.56 17.84
C ILE A 87 0.64 2.13 17.33
N SER A 88 1.65 1.50 16.72
CA SER A 88 1.54 0.10 16.26
C SER A 88 1.30 -0.85 17.43
N LYS A 89 1.94 -0.61 18.59
CA LYS A 89 1.66 -1.37 19.80
C LYS A 89 0.21 -1.16 20.27
N MET A 90 -0.27 0.08 20.34
CA MET A 90 -1.64 0.38 20.72
C MET A 90 -2.66 -0.32 19.80
N MET A 91 -2.39 -0.35 18.49
CA MET A 91 -3.24 -1.02 17.50
C MET A 91 -3.23 -2.54 17.65
N ILE A 92 -2.07 -3.15 17.87
CA ILE A 92 -1.94 -4.60 18.13
C ILE A 92 -2.66 -5.00 19.43
N ASP A 93 -2.52 -4.20 20.48
CA ASP A 93 -3.20 -4.45 21.78
C ASP A 93 -4.74 -4.45 21.61
N GLU A 94 -5.27 -3.75 20.62
CA GLU A 94 -6.69 -3.75 20.22
C GLU A 94 -7.05 -4.81 19.16
N GLY A 95 -6.10 -5.63 18.72
CA GLY A 95 -6.31 -6.66 17.72
C GLY A 95 -6.39 -6.17 16.27
N MET A 96 -5.92 -4.95 15.98
CA MET A 96 -5.88 -4.37 14.63
C MET A 96 -4.45 -4.03 14.23
N PRO A 97 -3.69 -4.94 13.59
CA PRO A 97 -2.34 -4.62 13.11
C PRO A 97 -2.37 -3.54 12.03
N LEU A 98 -1.41 -2.60 12.08
CA LEU A 98 -1.17 -1.70 10.98
C LEU A 98 -0.31 -2.39 9.91
N ALA A 99 -0.66 -2.19 8.64
CA ALA A 99 0.15 -2.52 7.47
C ALA A 99 0.66 -1.20 6.86
N TYR A 100 1.94 -0.87 7.09
CA TYR A 100 2.49 0.39 6.59
C TYR A 100 2.55 0.38 5.08
N HIS A 101 1.87 1.33 4.47
CA HIS A 101 1.82 1.53 3.03
C HIS A 101 2.75 2.68 2.62
N HIS A 102 3.83 2.35 1.91
CA HIS A 102 4.62 3.34 1.19
C HIS A 102 3.85 3.88 0.00
N HIS A 103 3.85 5.17 -0.20
CA HIS A 103 3.02 5.77 -1.24
C HIS A 103 3.71 6.95 -1.93
N MET A 104 3.50 7.09 -3.23
CA MET A 104 4.01 8.23 -4.00
C MET A 104 3.59 9.56 -3.38
N GLY A 105 4.56 10.48 -3.27
CA GLY A 105 4.32 11.82 -2.73
C GLY A 105 4.27 11.92 -1.20
N THR A 106 4.51 10.83 -0.45
CA THR A 106 4.60 10.82 1.02
C THR A 106 6.05 10.84 1.51
N VAL A 107 6.26 10.89 2.82
CA VAL A 107 7.60 10.86 3.44
C VAL A 107 8.29 9.51 3.28
N ILE A 108 7.52 8.42 3.12
CA ILE A 108 8.03 7.06 2.88
C ILE A 108 7.54 6.59 1.51
N GLU A 109 8.41 6.70 0.52
CA GLU A 109 8.11 6.40 -0.88
C GLU A 109 9.13 5.44 -1.48
N THR A 110 10.42 5.71 -1.28
CA THR A 110 11.52 4.98 -1.92
C THR A 110 11.88 3.70 -1.17
N GLU A 111 12.52 2.74 -1.88
CA GLU A 111 13.02 1.50 -1.28
C GLU A 111 13.93 1.77 -0.07
N ASN A 112 14.81 2.78 -0.14
CA ASN A 112 15.69 3.15 0.97
C ASN A 112 14.92 3.69 2.19
N GLU A 113 13.87 4.51 1.97
CA GLU A 113 13.04 5.03 3.06
C GLU A 113 12.25 3.90 3.73
N ILE A 114 11.73 2.94 2.95
CA ILE A 114 11.03 1.76 3.47
C ILE A 114 12.00 0.89 4.28
N THR A 115 13.17 0.59 3.72
CA THR A 115 14.21 -0.20 4.38
C THR A 115 14.56 0.45 5.72
N ARG A 116 14.86 1.76 5.74
CA ARG A 116 15.16 2.49 6.97
C ARG A 116 14.03 2.41 7.99
N LEU A 117 12.77 2.59 7.55
CA LEU A 117 11.61 2.50 8.43
C LEU A 117 11.52 1.12 9.08
N ILE A 118 11.56 0.06 8.28
CA ILE A 118 11.36 -1.31 8.76
C ILE A 118 12.53 -1.77 9.65
N GLU A 119 13.77 -1.45 9.30
CA GLU A 119 14.95 -1.78 10.11
C GLU A 119 15.01 -1.01 11.43
N SER A 120 14.42 0.20 11.49
CA SER A 120 14.43 1.05 12.68
C SER A 120 13.22 0.86 13.58
N THR A 121 12.24 0.04 13.19
CA THR A 121 11.00 -0.17 13.95
C THR A 121 10.88 -1.59 14.50
N ASN A 122 10.07 -1.76 15.55
CA ASN A 122 9.78 -3.07 16.13
C ASN A 122 8.81 -3.89 15.24
N ASP A 123 8.64 -5.17 15.57
CA ASP A 123 7.86 -6.13 14.76
C ASP A 123 6.35 -5.85 14.71
N ASN A 124 5.83 -4.95 15.53
CA ASN A 124 4.42 -4.55 15.47
C ASN A 124 4.14 -3.65 14.26
N VAL A 125 5.15 -2.96 13.73
CA VAL A 125 5.02 -2.19 12.49
C VAL A 125 5.11 -3.16 11.31
N LYS A 126 3.99 -3.61 10.79
CA LYS A 126 3.94 -4.50 9.63
C LYS A 126 4.02 -3.73 8.32
N LEU A 127 4.36 -4.43 7.25
CA LEU A 127 4.58 -3.86 5.92
C LEU A 127 3.45 -4.25 4.97
N LEU A 128 3.02 -3.30 4.17
CA LEU A 128 2.32 -3.50 2.92
C LEU A 128 3.29 -3.21 1.77
N ILE A 129 3.38 -4.11 0.80
CA ILE A 129 4.09 -3.85 -0.45
C ILE A 129 3.06 -3.54 -1.55
N ASP A 130 3.18 -2.34 -2.14
CA ASP A 130 2.49 -1.96 -3.37
C ASP A 130 3.47 -2.00 -4.55
N THR A 131 3.21 -2.89 -5.49
CA THR A 131 4.12 -3.14 -6.61
C THR A 131 4.19 -1.95 -7.58
N GLY A 132 3.09 -1.24 -7.78
CA GLY A 132 3.02 -0.07 -8.66
C GLY A 132 3.71 1.15 -8.07
N HIS A 133 3.42 1.49 -6.81
CA HIS A 133 4.10 2.60 -6.14
C HIS A 133 5.60 2.36 -6.04
N MET A 134 6.03 1.13 -5.73
CA MET A 134 7.46 0.82 -5.66
C MET A 134 8.15 0.93 -7.02
N LEU A 135 7.52 0.43 -8.09
CA LEU A 135 8.08 0.57 -9.43
C LEU A 135 8.10 2.03 -9.90
N PHE A 136 7.07 2.83 -9.57
CA PHE A 136 7.05 4.25 -9.87
C PHE A 136 8.19 5.00 -9.16
N ALA A 137 8.45 4.65 -7.89
CA ALA A 137 9.58 5.17 -7.11
C ALA A 137 10.96 4.61 -7.57
N GLN A 138 11.00 3.82 -8.67
CA GLN A 138 12.19 3.21 -9.24
C GLN A 138 12.89 2.22 -8.28
N GLY A 139 12.16 1.67 -7.32
CA GLY A 139 12.63 0.66 -6.37
C GLY A 139 12.28 -0.77 -6.79
N ASN A 140 12.68 -1.73 -5.98
CA ASN A 140 12.51 -3.16 -6.24
C ASN A 140 11.65 -3.84 -5.17
N PHE A 141 10.37 -4.02 -5.45
CA PHE A 141 9.43 -4.69 -4.56
C PHE A 141 9.77 -6.17 -4.29
N ILE A 142 10.50 -6.83 -5.20
CA ILE A 142 10.96 -8.21 -4.99
C ILE A 142 12.05 -8.25 -3.91
N ASN A 143 12.97 -7.27 -3.90
CA ASN A 143 13.98 -7.15 -2.85
C ASN A 143 13.33 -6.87 -1.49
N LEU A 144 12.36 -5.96 -1.44
CA LEU A 144 11.61 -5.69 -0.20
C LEU A 144 10.94 -6.98 0.34
N ALA A 145 10.29 -7.75 -0.53
CA ALA A 145 9.65 -9.00 -0.12
C ALA A 145 10.67 -10.04 0.38
N LYS A 146 11.86 -10.13 -0.24
CA LYS A 146 12.92 -11.03 0.22
C LYS A 146 13.48 -10.63 1.58
N ASN A 147 13.70 -9.32 1.78
CA ASN A 147 14.37 -8.83 2.98
C ASN A 147 13.41 -8.73 4.19
N PHE A 148 12.14 -8.47 3.93
CA PHE A 148 11.15 -8.14 4.99
C PHE A 148 9.90 -9.02 4.94
N GLY A 149 9.99 -10.23 4.38
CA GLY A 149 8.84 -11.14 4.24
C GLY A 149 8.11 -11.45 5.56
N GLU A 150 8.82 -11.54 6.69
CA GLU A 150 8.23 -11.76 8.02
C GLU A 150 7.41 -10.58 8.54
N ARG A 151 7.67 -9.39 8.00
CA ARG A 151 6.93 -8.16 8.33
C ARG A 151 5.76 -7.92 7.37
N LEU A 152 5.72 -8.62 6.23
CA LEU A 152 4.74 -8.42 5.17
C LEU A 152 3.42 -9.11 5.49
N ILE A 153 2.34 -8.34 5.62
CA ILE A 153 1.00 -8.86 5.92
C ILE A 153 -0.07 -8.49 4.90
N HIS A 154 0.25 -7.58 3.96
CA HIS A 154 -0.69 -7.13 2.94
C HIS A 154 0.03 -6.79 1.64
N VAL A 155 -0.62 -7.01 0.50
CA VAL A 155 -0.03 -6.73 -0.82
C VAL A 155 -1.04 -6.06 -1.72
N HIS A 156 -0.67 -4.90 -2.26
CA HIS A 156 -1.34 -4.26 -3.37
C HIS A 156 -0.65 -4.64 -4.67
N CYS A 157 -1.38 -5.34 -5.51
CA CYS A 157 -0.98 -5.73 -6.84
C CYS A 157 -1.43 -4.66 -7.84
N LYS A 158 -0.65 -3.60 -7.96
CA LYS A 158 -0.84 -2.48 -8.87
C LYS A 158 0.21 -2.56 -9.97
N ASP A 159 -0.20 -2.51 -11.22
CA ASP A 159 0.70 -2.58 -12.37
C ASP A 159 0.97 -1.18 -12.96
N ILE A 160 1.94 -1.09 -13.84
CA ILE A 160 2.38 0.18 -14.43
C ILE A 160 2.53 0.06 -15.95
N ARG A 161 2.08 1.07 -16.66
CA ARG A 161 2.38 1.24 -18.09
C ARG A 161 3.70 1.99 -18.26
N LYS A 162 4.76 1.24 -18.57
CA LYS A 162 6.15 1.72 -18.60
C LYS A 162 6.35 3.02 -19.40
N LYS A 163 5.74 3.13 -20.58
CA LYS A 163 5.86 4.32 -21.42
C LYS A 163 5.30 5.58 -20.74
N ILE A 164 4.20 5.43 -20.00
CA ILE A 164 3.57 6.56 -19.31
C ILE A 164 4.39 6.90 -18.05
N LEU A 165 4.88 5.90 -17.31
CA LEU A 165 5.81 6.11 -16.23
C LEU A 165 7.03 6.93 -16.67
N ASP A 166 7.71 6.51 -17.75
CA ASP A 166 8.90 7.19 -18.25
C ASP A 166 8.62 8.66 -18.63
N ASN A 167 7.44 8.91 -19.22
CA ASN A 167 7.00 10.25 -19.55
C ASN A 167 6.71 11.08 -18.28
N SER A 168 6.05 10.50 -17.29
CA SER A 168 5.75 11.16 -16.02
C SER A 168 7.01 11.53 -15.25
N LEU A 169 8.01 10.64 -15.21
CA LEU A 169 9.30 10.91 -14.58
C LEU A 169 10.07 12.00 -15.32
N LYS A 170 10.10 11.95 -16.66
CA LYS A 170 10.80 12.95 -17.49
C LYS A 170 10.21 14.35 -17.33
N ASN A 171 8.89 14.46 -17.18
CA ASN A 171 8.19 15.74 -17.09
C ASN A 171 7.97 16.19 -15.63
N ASP A 172 8.50 15.45 -14.65
CA ASP A 172 8.27 15.71 -13.22
C ASP A 172 6.78 15.94 -12.91
N SER A 173 5.95 15.01 -13.36
CA SER A 173 4.50 15.11 -13.24
C SER A 173 4.04 15.14 -11.79
N THR A 174 2.88 15.75 -11.51
CA THR A 174 2.18 15.54 -10.23
C THR A 174 1.67 14.10 -10.18
N PHE A 175 1.43 13.58 -8.96
CA PHE A 175 0.83 12.25 -8.81
C PHE A 175 -0.52 12.16 -9.54
N ARG A 176 -1.35 13.19 -9.39
CA ARG A 176 -2.65 13.26 -10.06
C ARG A 176 -2.52 13.19 -11.59
N GLN A 177 -1.60 13.93 -12.17
CA GLN A 177 -1.40 13.90 -13.63
C GLN A 177 -0.96 12.51 -14.08
N ALA A 178 -0.02 11.89 -13.36
CA ALA A 178 0.47 10.55 -13.68
C ALA A 178 -0.65 9.49 -13.72
N PHE A 179 -1.55 9.46 -12.72
CA PHE A 179 -2.64 8.49 -12.73
C PHE A 179 -3.72 8.84 -13.77
N LEU A 180 -4.04 10.11 -14.02
CA LEU A 180 -4.98 10.53 -15.07
C LEU A 180 -4.47 10.23 -16.47
N ASP A 181 -3.15 10.26 -16.67
CA ASP A 181 -2.49 9.83 -17.91
C ASP A 181 -2.46 8.30 -18.05
N GLY A 182 -2.79 7.57 -16.99
CA GLY A 182 -2.88 6.11 -16.96
C GLY A 182 -1.55 5.43 -16.68
N ALA A 183 -0.67 6.03 -15.87
CA ALA A 183 0.58 5.39 -15.43
C ALA A 183 0.30 4.10 -14.67
N PHE A 184 -0.70 4.10 -13.79
CA PHE A 184 -1.13 2.93 -13.05
C PHE A 184 -2.20 2.12 -13.77
N THR A 185 -2.17 0.82 -13.59
CA THR A 185 -3.14 -0.12 -14.15
C THR A 185 -3.22 -1.40 -13.30
N VAL A 186 -4.03 -2.36 -13.73
CA VAL A 186 -4.19 -3.66 -13.04
C VAL A 186 -3.17 -4.69 -13.53
N PRO A 187 -2.86 -5.72 -12.73
CA PRO A 187 -2.00 -6.83 -13.15
C PRO A 187 -2.39 -7.43 -14.50
N GLY A 188 -1.40 -7.54 -15.39
CA GLY A 188 -1.57 -8.10 -16.73
C GLY A 188 -1.94 -7.10 -17.82
N ASP A 189 -2.14 -5.83 -17.48
CA ASP A 189 -2.32 -4.72 -18.43
C ASP A 189 -1.13 -3.74 -18.40
N GLY A 190 -0.13 -4.00 -17.57
CA GLY A 190 1.09 -3.23 -17.44
C GLY A 190 2.35 -3.99 -17.83
N CYS A 191 3.47 -3.61 -17.21
CA CYS A 191 4.79 -4.17 -17.51
C CYS A 191 5.32 -5.13 -16.44
N ILE A 192 4.60 -5.33 -15.32
CA ILE A 192 5.10 -6.16 -14.22
C ILE A 192 4.86 -7.64 -14.53
N ASP A 193 5.96 -8.42 -14.56
CA ASP A 193 5.86 -9.88 -14.44
C ASP A 193 5.72 -10.25 -12.95
N TYR A 194 4.51 -10.65 -12.55
CA TYR A 194 4.22 -11.03 -11.16
C TYR A 194 4.79 -12.39 -10.75
N LYS A 195 5.20 -13.24 -11.69
CA LYS A 195 5.65 -14.59 -11.38
C LYS A 195 6.88 -14.63 -10.44
N PRO A 196 7.95 -13.83 -10.63
CA PRO A 196 9.08 -13.78 -9.71
C PRO A 196 8.68 -13.30 -8.31
N PHE A 197 7.83 -12.27 -8.23
CA PHE A 197 7.35 -11.72 -6.96
C PHE A 197 6.51 -12.74 -6.18
N LEU A 198 5.54 -13.37 -6.85
CA LEU A 198 4.68 -14.39 -6.23
C LEU A 198 5.48 -15.61 -5.76
N LYS A 199 6.57 -15.98 -6.45
CA LYS A 199 7.46 -17.03 -5.96
C LYS A 199 8.12 -16.64 -4.64
N VAL A 200 8.64 -15.42 -4.52
CA VAL A 200 9.23 -14.92 -3.27
C VAL A 200 8.19 -14.89 -2.14
N LEU A 201 6.97 -14.44 -2.41
CA LEU A 201 5.89 -14.49 -1.42
C LEU A 201 5.60 -15.94 -0.97
N LYS A 202 5.61 -16.89 -1.91
CA LYS A 202 5.40 -18.30 -1.61
C LYS A 202 6.54 -18.89 -0.77
N ASP A 203 7.79 -18.56 -1.10
CA ASP A 203 8.98 -19.00 -0.37
C ASP A 203 9.00 -18.45 1.06
N ASN A 204 8.44 -17.26 1.28
CA ASN A 204 8.24 -16.64 2.59
C ASN A 204 6.98 -17.13 3.33
N ASN A 205 6.26 -18.14 2.82
CA ASN A 205 5.00 -18.62 3.38
C ASN A 205 3.95 -17.51 3.56
N TYR A 206 3.91 -16.53 2.66
CA TYR A 206 2.93 -15.45 2.73
C TYR A 206 1.50 -15.99 2.69
N GLU A 207 0.73 -15.64 3.70
CA GLU A 207 -0.71 -15.87 3.79
C GLU A 207 -1.40 -14.52 4.01
N GLY A 208 -2.24 -14.12 3.08
CA GLY A 208 -2.91 -12.81 3.14
C GLY A 208 -3.54 -12.43 1.82
N TRP A 209 -3.95 -11.17 1.76
CA TRP A 209 -4.62 -10.63 0.58
C TRP A 209 -3.63 -10.20 -0.50
N LEU A 210 -3.93 -10.57 -1.74
CA LEU A 210 -3.35 -10.03 -2.96
C LEU A 210 -4.41 -9.13 -3.60
N VAL A 211 -4.37 -7.84 -3.29
CA VAL A 211 -5.41 -6.90 -3.71
C VAL A 211 -5.11 -6.39 -5.12
N VAL A 212 -6.02 -6.66 -6.06
CA VAL A 212 -5.97 -6.01 -7.38
C VAL A 212 -6.38 -4.56 -7.19
N GLU A 213 -5.44 -3.66 -7.40
CA GLU A 213 -5.65 -2.23 -7.25
C GLU A 213 -5.15 -1.47 -8.47
N ALA A 214 -5.84 -0.39 -8.83
CA ALA A 214 -5.39 0.54 -9.84
C ALA A 214 -5.95 1.93 -9.57
N GLU A 215 -5.07 2.91 -9.61
CA GLU A 215 -5.44 4.32 -9.58
C GLU A 215 -5.57 4.78 -11.03
N GLN A 216 -6.80 4.82 -11.52
CA GLN A 216 -7.11 5.11 -12.92
C GLN A 216 -8.27 6.10 -13.03
N ASP A 217 -8.31 6.82 -14.14
CA ASP A 217 -9.46 7.63 -14.52
C ASP A 217 -10.63 6.70 -14.94
N PRO A 218 -11.74 6.63 -14.17
CA PRO A 218 -12.86 5.75 -14.50
C PRO A 218 -13.55 6.08 -15.83
N ALA A 219 -13.35 7.29 -16.36
CA ALA A 219 -13.85 7.65 -17.67
C ALA A 219 -13.08 6.99 -18.81
N LYS A 220 -11.82 6.58 -18.56
CA LYS A 220 -10.93 5.91 -19.54
C LYS A 220 -10.80 4.42 -19.27
N ALA A 221 -10.89 4.01 -18.01
CA ALA A 221 -10.70 2.64 -17.58
C ALA A 221 -11.91 2.20 -16.75
N ASN A 222 -12.83 1.45 -17.35
CA ASN A 222 -14.02 0.94 -16.65
C ASN A 222 -13.58 0.08 -15.44
N PRO A 223 -13.91 0.43 -14.18
CA PRO A 223 -13.39 -0.26 -13.00
C PRO A 223 -13.72 -1.75 -12.98
N PHE A 224 -14.91 -2.14 -13.41
CA PHE A 224 -15.34 -3.53 -13.39
C PHE A 224 -14.56 -4.39 -14.42
N GLU A 225 -14.37 -3.88 -15.63
CA GLU A 225 -13.62 -4.61 -16.66
C GLU A 225 -12.14 -4.73 -16.29
N TYR A 226 -11.55 -3.66 -15.76
CA TYR A 226 -10.17 -3.68 -15.31
C TYR A 226 -9.98 -4.60 -14.09
N ALA A 227 -10.91 -4.59 -13.13
CA ALA A 227 -10.87 -5.55 -12.01
C ALA A 227 -10.89 -7.00 -12.49
N LYS A 228 -11.71 -7.35 -13.52
CA LYS A 228 -11.71 -8.67 -14.13
C LYS A 228 -10.37 -9.03 -14.77
N ILE A 229 -9.75 -8.11 -15.52
CA ILE A 229 -8.45 -8.33 -16.14
C ILE A 229 -7.42 -8.67 -15.05
N GLY A 230 -7.30 -7.82 -14.03
CA GLY A 230 -6.36 -7.99 -12.93
C GLY A 230 -6.59 -9.28 -12.16
N TYR A 231 -7.82 -9.57 -11.78
CA TYR A 231 -8.18 -10.79 -11.08
C TYR A 231 -7.84 -12.05 -11.88
N ASN A 232 -8.22 -12.10 -13.17
CA ASN A 232 -7.98 -13.25 -14.02
C ASN A 232 -6.49 -13.52 -14.24
N TYR A 233 -5.70 -12.47 -14.43
CA TYR A 233 -4.26 -12.60 -14.58
C TYR A 233 -3.61 -13.05 -13.27
N LEU A 234 -3.89 -12.34 -12.16
CA LEU A 234 -3.24 -12.56 -10.87
C LEU A 234 -3.61 -13.93 -10.30
N SER A 235 -4.90 -14.30 -10.30
CA SER A 235 -5.36 -15.59 -9.78
C SER A 235 -4.75 -16.78 -10.53
N ARG A 236 -4.69 -16.71 -11.88
CA ARG A 236 -4.04 -17.72 -12.70
C ARG A 236 -2.54 -17.82 -12.40
N THR A 237 -1.86 -16.67 -12.24
CA THR A 237 -0.42 -16.64 -12.00
C THR A 237 -0.08 -17.14 -10.59
N ALA A 238 -0.86 -16.74 -9.58
CA ALA A 238 -0.71 -17.21 -8.20
C ALA A 238 -0.90 -18.72 -8.08
N LYS A 239 -1.94 -19.29 -8.73
CA LYS A 239 -2.13 -20.76 -8.79
C LYS A 239 -0.93 -21.47 -9.41
N LYS A 240 -0.35 -20.93 -10.49
CA LYS A 240 0.86 -21.49 -11.11
C LYS A 240 2.10 -21.41 -10.21
N CYS A 241 2.13 -20.45 -9.27
CA CYS A 241 3.16 -20.34 -8.25
C CYS A 241 2.87 -21.18 -6.98
N GLY A 242 1.81 -21.98 -6.97
CA GLY A 242 1.50 -22.90 -5.87
C GLY A 242 0.67 -22.29 -4.74
N PHE A 243 0.04 -21.13 -4.96
CA PHE A 243 -0.92 -20.59 -4.00
C PHE A 243 -2.28 -21.30 -4.11
N LYS A 244 -2.88 -21.54 -2.93
CA LYS A 244 -4.31 -21.85 -2.84
C LYS A 244 -5.05 -20.53 -2.68
N ILE A 245 -6.01 -20.27 -3.54
CA ILE A 245 -6.86 -19.08 -3.44
C ILE A 245 -8.15 -19.53 -2.76
N THR A 246 -8.42 -18.92 -1.61
CA THR A 246 -9.69 -19.06 -0.89
C THR A 246 -10.57 -17.88 -1.28
N SER A 247 -11.81 -18.14 -1.61
CA SER A 247 -12.86 -17.14 -1.85
C SER A 247 -13.66 -16.93 -0.59
#